data_d517cb427c389beab9a7e2983804c103
#
_entry.id   d517cb427c389beab9a7e2983804c103
#
_cell.length_a   1.000
_cell.length_b   1.000
_cell.length_c   1.000
_cell.angle_alpha   90.00
_cell.angle_beta   90.00
_cell.angle_gamma   90.00
#
_symmetry.space_group_name_H-M   'P 1'
#
loop_
_entity.id
_entity.type
_entity.pdbx_description
1 polymer ?
#
loop_
_entity_poly.entity_id
_entity_poly.type
_entity_poly.pdbx_seq_one_letter_code
_entity_poly.pdbx_strand_id
1 'polypeptide(L)'
;MVTLNDYLYSGDTMFKILKNYSQDLKKEAKCTGNEIDLMHANFLLQIRELLEHNDFLTAQSQKIREFYIHMAKEYPLLAFNFKGRIKSLIRAEAKFNGYIVEYIYDYYIENKAYPSISELKQRLSCFRDLIAYRIVTSLPKCYLKADESQEEADLRYLYQIANELPGFLEERGFTAEPAYGVKKSTSPLLNDDVKPYYRDYICGTTSEDYQSLHITFYDNSSRSYMEVQLRTKHMDDIAEIGVANHLSVNSAKKLH
;
A
#
# COMPACT_ATOMS: atom_id res chain seq x y z
N MET A 1 -1.99 -27.10 -13.61
CA MET A 1 -2.13 -25.93 -12.69
C MET A 1 -1.97 -24.67 -13.50
N VAL A 2 -3.02 -23.87 -13.59
CA VAL A 2 -3.00 -22.58 -14.30
C VAL A 2 -2.22 -21.55 -13.50
N THR A 3 -1.46 -20.71 -14.18
CA THR A 3 -0.65 -19.63 -13.60
C THR A 3 -0.99 -18.29 -14.22
N LEU A 4 -0.69 -17.19 -13.53
CA LEU A 4 -0.89 -15.85 -14.06
C LEU A 4 -0.19 -15.64 -15.41
N ASN A 5 0.97 -16.26 -15.61
CA ASN A 5 1.75 -16.12 -16.85
C ASN A 5 0.98 -16.62 -18.08
N ASP A 6 0.09 -17.59 -17.93
CA ASP A 6 -0.72 -18.13 -19.03
C ASP A 6 -1.67 -17.08 -19.64
N TYR A 7 -1.92 -15.99 -18.91
CA TYR A 7 -2.87 -14.93 -19.28
C TYR A 7 -2.21 -13.59 -19.60
N LEU A 8 -1.00 -13.31 -19.05
CA LEU A 8 -0.36 -11.99 -19.19
C LEU A 8 -0.04 -11.60 -20.64
N TYR A 9 0.18 -12.59 -21.50
CA TYR A 9 0.56 -12.37 -22.91
C TYR A 9 -0.60 -12.58 -23.88
N SER A 10 -1.84 -12.72 -23.38
CA SER A 10 -3.03 -12.93 -24.21
C SER A 10 -3.48 -11.71 -25.02
N GLY A 11 -2.95 -10.51 -24.71
CA GLY A 11 -3.45 -9.25 -25.24
C GLY A 11 -4.78 -8.78 -24.63
N ASP A 12 -5.29 -9.50 -23.64
CA ASP A 12 -6.54 -9.19 -22.97
C ASP A 12 -6.40 -8.01 -21.99
N THR A 13 -7.53 -7.35 -21.71
CA THR A 13 -7.58 -6.35 -20.65
C THR A 13 -7.39 -6.99 -19.28
N MET A 14 -6.89 -6.22 -18.29
CA MET A 14 -6.69 -6.69 -16.92
C MET A 14 -7.97 -7.31 -16.33
N PHE A 15 -9.15 -6.74 -16.59
CA PHE A 15 -10.44 -7.26 -16.15
C PHE A 15 -10.72 -8.66 -16.72
N LYS A 16 -10.42 -8.87 -18.00
CA LYS A 16 -10.62 -10.16 -18.66
C LYS A 16 -9.61 -11.18 -18.16
N ILE A 17 -8.35 -10.78 -17.93
CA ILE A 17 -7.33 -11.62 -17.33
C ILE A 17 -7.77 -12.08 -15.94
N LEU A 18 -8.15 -11.17 -15.06
CA LEU A 18 -8.63 -11.49 -13.71
C LEU A 18 -9.83 -12.44 -13.73
N LYS A 19 -10.79 -12.18 -14.64
CA LYS A 19 -11.98 -13.04 -14.80
C LYS A 19 -11.59 -14.45 -15.20
N ASN A 20 -10.84 -14.60 -16.27
CA ASN A 20 -10.49 -15.90 -16.84
C ASN A 20 -9.62 -16.71 -15.88
N TYR A 21 -8.56 -16.09 -15.36
CA TYR A 21 -7.64 -16.73 -14.42
C TYR A 21 -8.36 -17.18 -13.14
N SER A 22 -9.17 -16.32 -12.53
CA SER A 22 -9.94 -16.69 -11.33
C SER A 22 -10.97 -17.80 -11.59
N GLN A 23 -11.61 -17.82 -12.75
CA GLN A 23 -12.56 -18.86 -13.11
C GLN A 23 -11.89 -20.21 -13.32
N ASP A 24 -10.73 -20.22 -13.97
CA ASP A 24 -10.01 -21.46 -14.26
C ASP A 24 -9.36 -22.03 -12.98
N LEU A 25 -8.78 -21.19 -12.12
CA LEU A 25 -8.37 -21.59 -10.77
C LEU A 25 -9.53 -22.18 -9.96
N LYS A 26 -10.72 -21.57 -10.03
CA LYS A 26 -11.90 -22.06 -9.32
C LYS A 26 -12.40 -23.41 -9.84
N LYS A 27 -12.31 -23.65 -11.16
CA LYS A 27 -12.61 -24.97 -11.75
C LYS A 27 -11.59 -26.01 -11.30
N GLU A 28 -10.30 -25.67 -11.38
CA GLU A 28 -9.21 -26.58 -10.97
C GLU A 28 -9.32 -26.91 -9.47
N ALA A 29 -9.54 -25.92 -8.63
CA ALA A 29 -9.75 -26.12 -7.20
C ALA A 29 -10.91 -27.06 -6.87
N LYS A 30 -12.02 -26.98 -7.62
CA LYS A 30 -13.16 -27.89 -7.45
C LYS A 30 -12.84 -29.34 -7.87
N CYS A 31 -12.01 -29.50 -8.90
CA CYS A 31 -11.60 -30.83 -9.36
C CYS A 31 -10.59 -31.50 -8.43
N THR A 32 -9.68 -30.71 -7.87
CA THR A 32 -8.58 -31.19 -7.01
C THR A 32 -8.92 -31.20 -5.53
N GLY A 33 -9.97 -30.49 -5.11
CA GLY A 33 -10.27 -30.23 -3.69
C GLY A 33 -9.29 -29.27 -3.02
N ASN A 34 -8.50 -28.49 -3.79
CA ASN A 34 -7.49 -27.59 -3.26
C ASN A 34 -8.13 -26.28 -2.77
N GLU A 35 -8.27 -26.13 -1.46
CA GLU A 35 -8.86 -24.95 -0.84
C GLU A 35 -7.98 -23.69 -0.99
N ILE A 36 -6.66 -23.83 -1.16
CA ILE A 36 -5.75 -22.70 -1.36
C ILE A 36 -5.99 -22.05 -2.73
N ASP A 37 -6.15 -22.86 -3.77
CA ASP A 37 -6.50 -22.35 -5.10
C ASP A 37 -7.90 -21.71 -5.11
N LEU A 38 -8.82 -22.19 -4.31
CA LEU A 38 -10.12 -21.55 -4.13
C LEU A 38 -10.01 -20.19 -3.42
N MET A 39 -9.18 -20.11 -2.38
CA MET A 39 -8.87 -18.82 -1.71
C MET A 39 -8.23 -17.83 -2.68
N HIS A 40 -7.28 -18.30 -3.48
CA HIS A 40 -6.61 -17.50 -4.48
C HIS A 40 -7.59 -16.98 -5.54
N ALA A 41 -8.43 -17.85 -6.08
CA ALA A 41 -9.47 -17.46 -7.03
C ALA A 41 -10.42 -16.38 -6.47
N ASN A 42 -10.85 -16.54 -5.21
CA ASN A 42 -11.69 -15.55 -4.55
C ASN A 42 -10.97 -14.22 -4.29
N PHE A 43 -9.69 -14.24 -3.95
CA PHE A 43 -8.86 -13.04 -3.81
C PHE A 43 -8.74 -12.27 -5.14
N LEU A 44 -8.52 -12.96 -6.25
CA LEU A 44 -8.50 -12.35 -7.59
C LEU A 44 -9.85 -11.73 -7.97
N LEU A 45 -10.96 -12.37 -7.60
CA LEU A 45 -12.31 -11.81 -7.79
C LEU A 45 -12.52 -10.54 -6.96
N GLN A 46 -12.06 -10.49 -5.71
CA GLN A 46 -12.12 -9.26 -4.90
C GLN A 46 -11.33 -8.13 -5.53
N ILE A 47 -10.13 -8.40 -6.06
CA ILE A 47 -9.35 -7.40 -6.79
C ILE A 47 -10.13 -6.90 -8.01
N ARG A 48 -10.77 -7.81 -8.75
CA ARG A 48 -11.57 -7.45 -9.90
C ARG A 48 -12.76 -6.56 -9.51
N GLU A 49 -13.50 -6.91 -8.46
CA GLU A 49 -14.62 -6.09 -7.96
C GLU A 49 -14.14 -4.68 -7.57
N LEU A 50 -13.03 -4.57 -6.85
CA LEU A 50 -12.44 -3.27 -6.52
C LEU A 50 -12.08 -2.44 -7.76
N LEU A 51 -11.65 -3.08 -8.84
CA LEU A 51 -11.30 -2.41 -10.09
C LEU A 51 -12.52 -2.05 -10.95
N GLU A 52 -13.57 -2.88 -10.93
CA GLU A 52 -14.81 -2.64 -11.69
C GLU A 52 -15.71 -1.58 -11.06
N HIS A 53 -15.73 -1.46 -9.74
CA HIS A 53 -16.49 -0.45 -9.03
C HIS A 53 -15.75 0.89 -8.98
N ASN A 54 -15.73 1.59 -10.13
CA ASN A 54 -15.19 2.95 -10.23
C ASN A 54 -15.78 3.92 -9.22
N ASP A 55 -17.03 3.73 -8.81
CA ASP A 55 -17.72 4.57 -7.83
C ASP A 55 -16.99 4.57 -6.48
N PHE A 56 -16.46 3.42 -6.07
CA PHE A 56 -15.69 3.28 -4.85
C PHE A 56 -14.36 4.03 -4.92
N LEU A 57 -13.57 3.82 -5.98
CA LEU A 57 -12.31 4.54 -6.19
C LEU A 57 -12.56 6.04 -6.35
N THR A 58 -13.65 6.42 -6.98
CA THR A 58 -14.07 7.82 -7.13
C THR A 58 -14.39 8.43 -5.76
N ALA A 59 -15.16 7.74 -4.92
CA ALA A 59 -15.51 8.23 -3.58
C ALA A 59 -14.28 8.37 -2.67
N GLN A 60 -13.40 7.37 -2.65
CA GLN A 60 -12.13 7.47 -1.90
C GLN A 60 -11.23 8.59 -2.44
N SER A 61 -11.10 8.68 -3.76
CA SER A 61 -10.32 9.73 -4.40
C SER A 61 -10.90 11.12 -4.10
N GLN A 62 -12.21 11.25 -4.01
CA GLN A 62 -12.87 12.50 -3.63
C GLN A 62 -12.51 12.91 -2.19
N LYS A 63 -12.58 11.99 -1.23
CA LYS A 63 -12.25 12.25 0.17
C LYS A 63 -10.76 12.63 0.35
N ILE A 64 -9.87 11.96 -0.37
CA ILE A 64 -8.45 12.32 -0.41
C ILE A 64 -8.25 13.68 -1.09
N ARG A 65 -9.03 14.00 -2.12
CA ARG A 65 -9.01 15.33 -2.76
C ARG A 65 -9.52 16.43 -1.83
N GLU A 66 -10.52 16.16 -1.00
CA GLU A 66 -10.98 17.08 0.04
C GLU A 66 -9.86 17.36 1.04
N PHE A 67 -9.08 16.34 1.42
CA PHE A 67 -7.89 16.54 2.24
C PHE A 67 -6.85 17.42 1.54
N TYR A 68 -6.61 17.22 0.24
CA TYR A 68 -5.76 18.12 -0.54
C TYR A 68 -6.23 19.57 -0.49
N ILE A 69 -7.53 19.80 -0.67
CA ILE A 69 -8.11 21.16 -0.65
C ILE A 69 -7.93 21.78 0.74
N HIS A 70 -8.15 20.99 1.80
CA HIS A 70 -7.92 21.41 3.17
C HIS A 70 -6.45 21.81 3.38
N MET A 71 -5.51 20.94 3.00
CA MET A 71 -4.07 21.22 3.12
C MET A 71 -3.63 22.43 2.31
N ALA A 72 -4.14 22.62 1.10
CA ALA A 72 -3.81 23.78 0.28
C ALA A 72 -4.31 25.11 0.90
N LYS A 73 -5.38 25.05 1.69
CA LYS A 73 -5.89 26.20 2.43
C LYS A 73 -5.07 26.48 3.70
N GLU A 74 -4.77 25.43 4.48
CA GLU A 74 -4.02 25.58 5.74
C GLU A 74 -2.52 25.85 5.51
N TYR A 75 -1.96 25.31 4.42
CA TYR A 75 -0.55 25.42 4.05
C TYR A 75 -0.37 26.01 2.64
N PRO A 76 -0.75 27.29 2.40
CA PRO A 76 -0.80 27.86 1.06
C PRO A 76 0.57 28.00 0.38
N LEU A 77 1.65 27.88 1.13
CA LEU A 77 3.02 27.98 0.62
C LEU A 77 3.61 26.61 0.24
N LEU A 78 2.96 25.50 0.61
CA LEU A 78 3.46 24.17 0.28
C LEU A 78 3.02 23.72 -1.12
N ALA A 79 3.94 23.07 -1.81
CA ALA A 79 3.62 22.31 -3.00
C ALA A 79 3.20 20.89 -2.63
N PHE A 80 2.07 20.43 -3.19
CA PHE A 80 1.54 19.09 -2.98
C PHE A 80 1.42 18.33 -4.29
N ASN A 81 1.75 17.03 -4.24
CA ASN A 81 1.47 16.10 -5.32
C ASN A 81 0.76 14.87 -4.77
N PHE A 82 -0.38 14.56 -5.35
CA PHE A 82 -1.20 13.40 -4.99
C PHE A 82 -1.17 12.35 -6.08
N LYS A 83 -0.82 11.12 -5.72
CA LYS A 83 -0.83 9.97 -6.62
C LYS A 83 -1.61 8.83 -5.98
N GLY A 84 -2.75 8.47 -6.58
CA GLY A 84 -3.47 7.23 -6.23
C GLY A 84 -3.00 6.08 -7.12
N ARG A 85 -2.88 4.88 -6.58
CA ARG A 85 -2.60 3.68 -7.35
C ARG A 85 -3.28 2.45 -6.77
N ILE A 86 -3.65 1.54 -7.64
CA ILE A 86 -3.94 0.16 -7.28
C ILE A 86 -2.68 -0.67 -7.52
N LYS A 87 -2.38 -1.57 -6.61
CA LYS A 87 -1.23 -2.48 -6.75
C LYS A 87 -1.38 -3.30 -8.05
N SER A 88 -0.32 -3.41 -8.83
CA SER A 88 -0.36 -4.22 -10.05
C SER A 88 -0.70 -5.68 -9.74
N LEU A 89 -1.37 -6.36 -10.67
CA LEU A 89 -1.76 -7.76 -10.51
C LEU A 89 -0.56 -8.66 -10.19
N ILE A 90 0.59 -8.43 -10.83
CA ILE A 90 1.83 -9.19 -10.57
C ILE A 90 2.29 -9.02 -9.13
N ARG A 91 2.24 -7.81 -8.59
CA ARG A 91 2.62 -7.53 -7.19
C ARG A 91 1.59 -8.06 -6.19
N ALA A 92 0.30 -8.07 -6.55
CA ALA A 92 -0.74 -8.66 -5.74
C ALA A 92 -0.56 -10.18 -5.66
N GLU A 93 -0.26 -10.84 -6.77
CA GLU A 93 0.05 -12.26 -6.86
C GLU A 93 1.28 -12.65 -6.04
N ALA A 94 2.39 -11.92 -6.23
CA ALA A 94 3.61 -12.14 -5.45
C ALA A 94 3.36 -11.99 -3.95
N LYS A 95 2.51 -11.06 -3.55
CA LYS A 95 2.16 -10.83 -2.15
C LYS A 95 1.23 -11.91 -1.60
N PHE A 96 0.28 -12.41 -2.40
CA PHE A 96 -0.51 -13.57 -2.04
C PHE A 96 0.40 -14.78 -1.75
N ASN A 97 1.36 -15.05 -2.63
CA ASN A 97 2.31 -16.13 -2.45
C ASN A 97 3.12 -15.98 -1.16
N GLY A 98 3.66 -14.80 -0.85
CA GLY A 98 4.37 -14.53 0.40
C GLY A 98 3.49 -14.69 1.64
N TYR A 99 2.25 -14.18 1.64
CA TYR A 99 1.35 -14.29 2.79
C TYR A 99 0.78 -15.68 3.03
N ILE A 100 0.57 -16.47 1.99
CA ILE A 100 -0.10 -17.75 2.05
C ILE A 100 0.87 -18.90 1.83
N VAL A 101 1.57 -18.94 0.69
CA VAL A 101 2.38 -20.10 0.31
C VAL A 101 3.65 -20.21 1.16
N GLU A 102 4.37 -19.09 1.33
CA GLU A 102 5.56 -19.05 2.20
C GLU A 102 5.18 -19.32 3.65
N TYR A 103 4.06 -18.74 4.13
CA TYR A 103 3.57 -18.99 5.48
C TYR A 103 3.23 -20.46 5.71
N ILE A 104 2.60 -21.15 4.75
CA ILE A 104 2.33 -22.59 4.85
C ILE A 104 3.62 -23.37 4.99
N TYR A 105 4.64 -23.02 4.19
CA TYR A 105 5.93 -23.68 4.23
C TYR A 105 6.62 -23.49 5.58
N ASP A 106 6.74 -22.26 6.07
CA ASP A 106 7.37 -21.94 7.35
C ASP A 106 6.64 -22.61 8.51
N TYR A 107 5.31 -22.53 8.53
CA TYR A 107 4.47 -23.18 9.54
C TYR A 107 4.69 -24.69 9.58
N TYR A 108 4.81 -25.34 8.41
CA TYR A 108 5.06 -26.78 8.32
C TYR A 108 6.46 -27.13 8.82
N ILE A 109 7.46 -26.33 8.53
CA ILE A 109 8.84 -26.57 9.03
C ILE A 109 8.86 -26.53 10.56
N GLU A 110 8.19 -25.55 11.16
CA GLU A 110 8.16 -25.35 12.61
C GLU A 110 7.29 -26.38 13.35
N ASN A 111 6.08 -26.59 12.84
CA ASN A 111 5.05 -27.35 13.58
C ASN A 111 4.85 -28.79 13.09
N LYS A 112 5.47 -29.18 11.98
CA LYS A 112 5.26 -30.47 11.29
C LYS A 112 3.79 -30.79 10.99
N ALA A 113 2.98 -29.73 10.86
CA ALA A 113 1.55 -29.76 10.55
C ALA A 113 1.23 -28.60 9.61
N TYR A 114 0.12 -28.69 8.89
CA TYR A 114 -0.36 -27.59 8.05
C TYR A 114 -1.23 -26.62 8.85
N PRO A 115 -1.16 -25.29 8.57
CA PRO A 115 -2.07 -24.33 9.17
C PRO A 115 -3.51 -24.62 8.74
N SER A 116 -4.46 -24.28 9.59
CA SER A 116 -5.88 -24.38 9.25
C SER A 116 -6.29 -23.35 8.19
N ILE A 117 -7.35 -23.64 7.45
CA ILE A 117 -7.93 -22.70 6.48
C ILE A 117 -8.38 -21.40 7.16
N SER A 118 -8.80 -21.47 8.41
CA SER A 118 -9.19 -20.32 9.23
C SER A 118 -8.00 -19.38 9.47
N GLU A 119 -6.82 -19.92 9.83
CA GLU A 119 -5.57 -19.18 9.99
C GLU A 119 -5.11 -18.54 8.68
N LEU A 120 -5.19 -19.28 7.56
CA LEU A 120 -4.86 -18.75 6.24
C LEU A 120 -5.78 -17.60 5.82
N LYS A 121 -7.09 -17.69 6.07
CA LYS A 121 -8.04 -16.60 5.81
C LYS A 121 -7.74 -15.38 6.68
N GLN A 122 -7.40 -15.58 7.95
CA GLN A 122 -6.98 -14.49 8.83
C GLN A 122 -5.69 -13.83 8.32
N ARG A 123 -4.73 -14.63 7.85
CA ARG A 123 -3.48 -14.12 7.23
C ARG A 123 -3.76 -13.29 5.99
N LEU A 124 -4.66 -13.75 5.14
CA LEU A 124 -5.06 -13.03 3.93
C LEU A 124 -5.80 -11.71 4.26
N SER A 125 -6.56 -11.65 5.36
CA SER A 125 -7.23 -10.42 5.79
C SER A 125 -6.25 -9.29 6.17
N CYS A 126 -4.98 -9.60 6.42
CA CYS A 126 -3.92 -8.62 6.62
C CYS A 126 -3.45 -7.92 5.34
N PHE A 127 -3.98 -8.31 4.17
CA PHE A 127 -3.67 -7.71 2.88
C PHE A 127 -4.38 -6.36 2.72
N ARG A 128 -3.75 -5.29 3.22
CA ARG A 128 -4.37 -3.99 3.45
C ARG A 128 -3.88 -2.88 2.51
N ASP A 129 -3.05 -3.21 1.52
CA ASP A 129 -2.36 -2.23 0.66
C ASP A 129 -2.61 -2.41 -0.84
N LEU A 130 -3.80 -2.93 -1.20
CA LEU A 130 -4.23 -3.01 -2.61
C LEU A 130 -4.42 -1.63 -3.20
N ILE A 131 -5.01 -0.72 -2.42
CA ILE A 131 -5.22 0.67 -2.77
C ILE A 131 -4.24 1.51 -1.96
N ALA A 132 -3.46 2.32 -2.64
CA ALA A 132 -2.51 3.21 -1.99
C ALA A 132 -2.59 4.62 -2.58
N TYR A 133 -2.56 5.61 -1.70
CA TYR A 133 -2.41 7.01 -2.05
C TYR A 133 -1.05 7.50 -1.58
N ARG A 134 -0.39 8.29 -2.41
CA ARG A 134 0.85 8.94 -2.05
C ARG A 134 0.64 10.43 -2.04
N ILE A 135 1.03 11.06 -0.95
CA ILE A 135 1.04 12.51 -0.76
C ILE A 135 2.50 12.92 -0.68
N VAL A 136 2.94 13.71 -1.62
CA VAL A 136 4.30 14.25 -1.68
C VAL A 136 4.24 15.74 -1.40
N THR A 137 5.05 16.20 -0.46
CA THR A 137 5.10 17.61 -0.04
C THR A 137 6.47 18.20 -0.24
N SER A 138 6.53 19.49 -0.54
CA SER A 138 7.79 20.26 -0.56
C SER A 138 7.50 21.73 -0.35
N LEU A 139 8.34 22.39 0.46
CA LEU A 139 8.32 23.85 0.58
C LEU A 139 9.18 24.44 -0.54
N PRO A 140 8.65 25.32 -1.41
CA PRO A 140 9.47 26.02 -2.40
C PRO A 140 10.60 26.80 -1.73
N LYS A 141 11.80 26.75 -2.30
CA LYS A 141 13.02 27.35 -1.73
C LYS A 141 12.89 28.84 -1.39
N CYS A 142 12.05 29.57 -2.12
CA CYS A 142 11.81 30.99 -1.86
C CYS A 142 11.10 31.28 -0.53
N TYR A 143 10.54 30.27 0.13
CA TYR A 143 9.87 30.39 1.43
C TYR A 143 10.66 29.78 2.59
N LEU A 144 11.88 29.28 2.34
CA LEU A 144 12.78 28.82 3.40
C LEU A 144 13.19 29.99 4.30
N LYS A 145 13.25 29.74 5.60
CA LYS A 145 13.84 30.68 6.56
C LYS A 145 15.36 30.69 6.40
N ALA A 146 16.00 31.80 6.78
CA ALA A 146 17.43 31.99 6.57
C ALA A 146 18.31 30.91 7.21
N ASP A 147 17.87 30.34 8.33
CA ASP A 147 18.63 29.37 9.11
C ASP A 147 18.03 27.94 9.03
N GLU A 148 17.12 27.66 8.11
CA GLU A 148 16.43 26.37 7.97
C GLU A 148 16.86 25.70 6.66
N SER A 149 17.30 24.43 6.73
CA SER A 149 17.57 23.64 5.54
C SER A 149 16.26 23.18 4.86
N GLN A 150 16.33 22.85 3.57
CA GLN A 150 15.20 22.34 2.82
C GLN A 150 14.64 21.06 3.45
N GLU A 151 15.52 20.18 3.91
CA GLU A 151 15.14 18.90 4.51
C GLU A 151 14.40 19.10 5.84
N GLU A 152 14.89 19.98 6.71
CA GLU A 152 14.23 20.30 7.98
C GLU A 152 12.85 20.92 7.77
N ALA A 153 12.73 21.86 6.82
CA ALA A 153 11.45 22.46 6.49
C ALA A 153 10.45 21.44 5.95
N ASP A 154 10.88 20.64 4.98
CA ASP A 154 10.03 19.63 4.36
C ASP A 154 9.58 18.55 5.38
N LEU A 155 10.48 18.10 6.26
CA LEU A 155 10.16 17.15 7.35
C LEU A 155 9.16 17.73 8.33
N ARG A 156 9.38 18.97 8.77
CA ARG A 156 8.47 19.65 9.71
C ARG A 156 7.04 19.69 9.15
N TYR A 157 6.87 20.11 7.91
CA TYR A 157 5.56 20.12 7.27
C TYR A 157 4.98 18.74 7.03
N LEU A 158 5.80 17.77 6.66
CA LEU A 158 5.37 16.38 6.50
C LEU A 158 4.74 15.84 7.78
N TYR A 159 5.40 16.05 8.93
CA TYR A 159 4.87 15.59 10.21
C TYR A 159 3.68 16.41 10.70
N GLN A 160 3.57 17.69 10.38
CA GLN A 160 2.37 18.47 10.66
C GLN A 160 1.16 17.88 9.93
N ILE A 161 1.32 17.60 8.64
CA ILE A 161 0.27 16.95 7.82
C ILE A 161 -0.05 15.55 8.36
N ALA A 162 0.96 14.79 8.78
CA ALA A 162 0.76 13.49 9.37
C ALA A 162 -0.06 13.53 10.67
N ASN A 163 0.08 14.57 11.48
CA ASN A 163 -0.71 14.77 12.69
C ASN A 163 -2.19 15.09 12.39
N GLU A 164 -2.48 15.77 11.29
CA GLU A 164 -3.84 16.18 10.93
C GLU A 164 -4.62 15.12 10.15
N LEU A 165 -3.92 14.31 9.33
CA LEU A 165 -4.55 13.36 8.41
C LEU A 165 -5.51 12.36 9.07
N PRO A 166 -5.19 11.72 10.22
CA PRO A 166 -6.09 10.77 10.84
C PRO A 166 -7.43 11.41 11.23
N GLY A 167 -7.41 12.51 11.99
CA GLY A 167 -8.61 13.20 12.43
C GLY A 167 -9.48 13.68 11.26
N PHE A 168 -8.85 14.24 10.21
CA PHE A 168 -9.57 14.69 9.03
C PHE A 168 -10.32 13.53 8.31
N LEU A 169 -9.70 12.36 8.20
CA LEU A 169 -10.31 11.21 7.53
C LEU A 169 -11.32 10.50 8.43
N GLU A 170 -11.12 10.48 9.75
CA GLU A 170 -12.08 9.91 10.70
C GLU A 170 -13.43 10.62 10.65
N GLU A 171 -13.44 11.95 10.57
CA GLU A 171 -14.66 12.75 10.38
C GLU A 171 -15.43 12.39 9.09
N ARG A 172 -14.76 11.71 8.14
CA ARG A 172 -15.31 11.31 6.83
C ARG A 172 -15.59 9.82 6.71
N GLY A 173 -15.60 9.12 7.84
CA GLY A 173 -16.01 7.73 7.93
C GLY A 173 -14.89 6.72 7.66
N PHE A 174 -13.62 7.14 7.78
CA PHE A 174 -12.49 6.23 7.84
C PHE A 174 -12.11 5.93 9.28
N THR A 175 -11.51 4.79 9.51
CA THR A 175 -10.92 4.43 10.81
C THR A 175 -9.44 4.15 10.61
N ALA A 176 -8.58 4.86 11.35
CA ALA A 176 -7.15 4.61 11.33
C ALA A 176 -6.83 3.26 12.01
N GLU A 177 -6.02 2.44 11.36
CA GLU A 177 -5.64 1.12 11.85
C GLU A 177 -4.30 1.17 12.58
N PRO A 178 -4.20 0.60 13.81
CA PRO A 178 -2.93 0.52 14.50
C PRO A 178 -1.85 -0.21 13.69
N ALA A 179 -0.63 0.32 13.72
CA ALA A 179 0.53 -0.26 13.04
C ALA A 179 1.13 -1.39 13.89
N TYR A 180 0.59 -2.61 13.77
CA TYR A 180 1.07 -3.77 14.51
C TYR A 180 2.41 -4.28 13.97
N GLY A 181 3.33 -4.62 14.88
CA GLY A 181 4.53 -5.43 14.60
C GLY A 181 5.65 -4.74 13.83
N VAL A 182 5.60 -3.44 13.59
CA VAL A 182 6.58 -2.69 12.80
C VAL A 182 7.17 -1.53 13.61
N LYS A 183 8.30 -1.00 13.17
CA LYS A 183 8.97 0.17 13.74
C LYS A 183 7.97 1.26 14.15
N LYS A 184 7.71 1.36 15.43
CA LYS A 184 6.92 2.46 16.00
C LYS A 184 7.71 3.74 15.78
N SER A 185 7.01 4.83 15.45
CA SER A 185 7.66 6.13 15.35
C SER A 185 8.21 6.56 16.72
N THR A 186 9.46 6.98 16.71
CA THR A 186 10.12 7.64 17.84
C THR A 186 10.26 9.14 17.59
N SER A 187 9.74 9.64 16.47
CA SER A 187 9.83 11.05 16.12
C SER A 187 9.11 11.93 17.15
N PRO A 188 9.78 12.98 17.66
CA PRO A 188 9.12 13.96 18.51
C PRO A 188 8.14 14.85 17.74
N LEU A 189 8.17 14.81 16.40
CA LEU A 189 7.30 15.61 15.52
C LEU A 189 5.92 14.99 15.31
N LEU A 190 5.73 13.70 15.62
CA LEU A 190 4.41 13.05 15.67
C LEU A 190 3.82 13.17 17.06
N ASN A 191 2.54 13.55 17.13
CA ASN A 191 1.78 13.58 18.37
C ASN A 191 1.57 12.15 18.91
N ASP A 192 1.51 12.00 20.22
CA ASP A 192 1.45 10.69 20.88
C ASP A 192 0.15 9.94 20.58
N ASP A 193 -0.94 10.65 20.30
CA ASP A 193 -2.25 10.10 19.93
C ASP A 193 -2.25 9.49 18.52
N VAL A 194 -1.44 9.99 17.58
CA VAL A 194 -1.37 9.48 16.20
C VAL A 194 -0.21 8.52 15.96
N LYS A 195 0.86 8.57 16.77
CA LYS A 195 2.01 7.66 16.66
C LYS A 195 1.66 6.17 16.50
N PRO A 196 0.66 5.61 17.22
CA PRO A 196 0.32 4.19 17.11
C PRO A 196 -0.16 3.76 15.73
N TYR A 197 -0.63 4.68 14.90
CA TYR A 197 -1.17 4.38 13.57
C TYR A 197 -0.12 4.43 12.46
N TYR A 198 1.04 5.07 12.72
CA TYR A 198 2.07 5.26 11.71
C TYR A 198 3.16 4.19 11.75
N ARG A 199 3.47 3.65 10.58
CA ARG A 199 4.73 2.96 10.30
C ARG A 199 5.71 4.00 9.80
N ASP A 200 6.71 4.30 10.63
CA ASP A 200 7.68 5.35 10.38
C ASP A 200 8.98 4.75 9.84
N TYR A 201 9.17 4.91 8.52
CA TYR A 201 10.38 4.50 7.81
C TYR A 201 11.37 5.66 7.65
N ILE A 202 11.16 6.79 8.34
CA ILE A 202 12.06 7.95 8.33
C ILE A 202 13.00 7.88 9.53
N CYS A 203 12.45 7.63 10.71
CA CYS A 203 13.23 7.56 11.94
C CYS A 203 14.23 6.40 11.92
N GLY A 204 15.52 6.73 12.07
CA GLY A 204 16.61 5.75 12.16
C GLY A 204 17.02 5.12 10.82
N THR A 205 16.62 5.72 9.70
CA THR A 205 17.12 5.39 8.35
C THR A 205 18.05 6.49 7.85
N THR A 206 18.95 6.13 6.94
CA THR A 206 19.82 7.12 6.28
C THR A 206 19.06 7.86 5.19
N SER A 207 19.53 9.05 4.78
CA SER A 207 18.89 9.84 3.73
C SER A 207 18.94 9.17 2.34
N GLU A 208 19.76 8.14 2.16
CA GLU A 208 19.89 7.38 0.90
C GLU A 208 18.95 6.16 0.85
N ASP A 209 18.34 5.79 1.98
CA ASP A 209 17.45 4.66 2.09
C ASP A 209 16.01 5.07 1.74
N TYR A 210 15.18 4.05 1.53
CA TYR A 210 13.75 4.26 1.38
C TYR A 210 13.15 4.89 2.65
N GLN A 211 12.58 6.07 2.51
CA GLN A 211 11.93 6.81 3.59
C GLN A 211 10.47 7.14 3.23
N SER A 212 9.58 6.99 4.19
CA SER A 212 8.15 7.32 4.07
C SER A 212 7.45 7.18 5.43
N LEU A 213 6.37 7.92 5.67
CA LEU A 213 5.39 7.60 6.70
C LEU A 213 4.23 6.85 6.05
N HIS A 214 3.82 5.73 6.63
CA HIS A 214 2.68 4.96 6.14
C HIS A 214 1.60 4.88 7.20
N ILE A 215 0.36 5.09 6.81
CA ILE A 215 -0.82 4.88 7.64
C ILE A 215 -1.85 4.09 6.84
N THR A 216 -2.54 3.18 7.51
CA THR A 216 -3.61 2.37 6.91
C THR A 216 -4.94 2.83 7.48
N PHE A 217 -5.93 2.99 6.61
CA PHE A 217 -7.30 3.30 6.97
C PHE A 217 -8.24 2.21 6.50
N TYR A 218 -9.26 1.94 7.30
CA TYR A 218 -10.42 1.18 6.90
C TYR A 218 -11.55 2.15 6.52
N ASP A 219 -12.07 2.05 5.31
CA ASP A 219 -13.23 2.82 4.86
C ASP A 219 -14.50 2.06 5.25
N ASN A 220 -15.26 2.60 6.20
CA ASN A 220 -16.47 1.99 6.73
C ASN A 220 -17.59 1.89 5.66
N SER A 221 -17.58 2.77 4.65
CA SER A 221 -18.58 2.79 3.58
C SER A 221 -18.36 1.67 2.56
N SER A 222 -17.14 1.49 2.11
CA SER A 222 -16.77 0.50 1.10
C SER A 222 -16.28 -0.82 1.69
N ARG A 223 -16.08 -0.88 3.01
CA ARG A 223 -15.52 -2.05 3.73
C ARG A 223 -14.18 -2.50 3.18
N SER A 224 -13.33 -1.57 2.83
CA SER A 224 -12.02 -1.86 2.28
C SER A 224 -10.92 -1.04 2.93
N TYR A 225 -9.69 -1.51 2.77
CA TYR A 225 -8.51 -0.84 3.28
C TYR A 225 -7.86 0.05 2.22
N MET A 226 -7.31 1.18 2.65
CA MET A 226 -6.41 1.98 1.85
C MET A 226 -5.17 2.34 2.67
N GLU A 227 -4.02 2.37 2.01
CA GLU A 227 -2.77 2.87 2.59
C GLU A 227 -2.52 4.29 2.09
N VAL A 228 -2.15 5.19 2.99
CA VAL A 228 -1.64 6.53 2.63
C VAL A 228 -0.16 6.60 2.97
N GLN A 229 0.63 7.01 2.00
CA GLN A 229 2.08 7.20 2.10
C GLN A 229 2.38 8.69 2.03
N LEU A 230 3.04 9.21 3.05
CA LEU A 230 3.49 10.60 3.13
C LEU A 230 4.99 10.65 2.88
N ARG A 231 5.44 11.52 1.98
CA ARG A 231 6.84 11.72 1.62
C ARG A 231 7.15 13.18 1.37
N THR A 232 8.39 13.57 1.64
CA THR A 232 8.94 14.79 1.04
C THR A 232 9.27 14.54 -0.44
N LYS A 233 9.50 15.60 -1.21
CA LYS A 233 9.91 15.48 -2.62
C LYS A 233 11.21 14.68 -2.75
N HIS A 234 12.17 14.92 -1.86
CA HIS A 234 13.44 14.20 -1.85
C HIS A 234 13.26 12.69 -1.63
N MET A 235 12.45 12.30 -0.64
CA MET A 235 12.11 10.89 -0.37
C MET A 235 11.40 10.22 -1.56
N ASP A 236 10.53 10.96 -2.24
CA ASP A 236 9.83 10.43 -3.42
C ASP A 236 10.79 10.21 -4.59
N ASP A 237 11.74 11.13 -4.82
CA ASP A 237 12.75 11.00 -5.86
C ASP A 237 13.66 9.78 -5.62
N ILE A 238 14.16 9.58 -4.40
CA ILE A 238 14.96 8.40 -4.05
C ILE A 238 14.15 7.12 -4.27
N ALA A 239 12.90 7.08 -3.83
CA ALA A 239 12.06 5.91 -3.99
C ALA A 239 11.76 5.57 -5.46
N GLU A 240 11.58 6.56 -6.33
CA GLU A 240 11.35 6.34 -7.77
C GLU A 240 12.63 5.87 -8.48
N ILE A 241 13.80 6.40 -8.14
CA ILE A 241 15.11 5.96 -8.66
C ILE A 241 15.41 4.54 -8.18
N GLY A 242 15.15 4.22 -6.90
CA GLY A 242 15.35 2.88 -6.33
C GLY A 242 14.49 1.83 -7.02
N VAL A 243 13.26 2.13 -7.38
CA VAL A 243 12.38 1.24 -8.17
C VAL A 243 12.95 0.97 -9.56
N ALA A 244 13.52 1.98 -10.21
CA ALA A 244 14.18 1.82 -11.51
C ALA A 244 15.42 0.91 -11.41
N ASN A 245 16.22 1.05 -10.38
CA ASN A 245 17.39 0.19 -10.12
C ASN A 245 17.00 -1.27 -9.83
N HIS A 246 15.93 -1.52 -9.08
CA HIS A 246 15.43 -2.89 -8.84
C HIS A 246 14.92 -3.58 -10.11
N LEU A 247 14.36 -2.84 -11.06
CA LEU A 247 13.95 -3.38 -12.35
C LEU A 247 15.15 -3.75 -13.21
N SER A 248 16.22 -2.96 -13.19
CA SER A 248 17.47 -3.24 -13.94
C SER A 248 18.26 -4.43 -13.37
N VAL A 249 18.33 -4.57 -12.05
CA VAL A 249 19.04 -5.67 -11.37
C VAL A 249 18.31 -7.00 -11.57
N ASN A 250 16.97 -7.02 -11.54
CA ASN A 250 16.19 -8.24 -11.78
C ASN A 250 16.25 -8.70 -13.25
N SER A 251 16.43 -7.77 -14.20
CA SER A 251 16.67 -8.11 -15.60
C SER A 251 18.04 -8.73 -15.82
N ALA A 252 19.06 -8.29 -15.08
CA ALA A 252 20.42 -8.84 -15.17
C ALA A 252 20.56 -10.24 -14.51
N LYS A 253 19.78 -10.55 -13.47
CA LYS A 253 19.76 -11.87 -12.81
C LYS A 253 19.04 -12.98 -13.59
N LYS A 254 18.28 -12.65 -14.63
CA LYS A 254 17.61 -13.62 -15.52
C LYS A 254 18.44 -14.02 -16.74
N LEU A 255 19.64 -13.51 -16.89
CA LEU A 255 20.56 -13.77 -18.01
C LEU A 255 21.80 -14.62 -17.64
N HIS A 256 21.78 -15.26 -16.46
CA HIS A 256 22.81 -16.23 -16.06
C HIS A 256 22.20 -17.54 -15.59
#